data_7f3833b182d22c20e8009ae60979b573
#
_entry.id   7f3833b182d22c20e8009ae60979b573
#
_cell.length_a   1.000
_cell.length_b   1.000
_cell.length_c   1.000
_cell.angle_alpha   90.00
_cell.angle_beta   90.00
_cell.angle_gamma   90.00
#
_symmetry.space_group_name_H-M   'P 1'
#
loop_
_entity.id
_entity.type
_entity.pdbx_description
1 polymer ?
#
loop_
_entity_poly.entity_id
_entity_poly.type
_entity_poly.pdbx_seq_one_letter_code
_entity_poly.pdbx_strand_id
1 'polypeptide(L)'
;IPGISLISPPPHHDIYSIEDLAQLIFDLKNVNPRAKISVKLVAESGVGTIAAGVAKAKADLIVISGAEGGTGASPASSIRYAGISPELGLSETQQTLVLNGLRGQVMLQVDGQLKTGRDIILMAMLGAEEFGFATSALIVLGCVMMRKCHQNTCPVGVATQNEELRKRFRGRSEYLVNFFTFLAQEVREYLAEIGVERLDDIIGRTDLIVRKPDDGIRKHQLISFDKLLARVDNEAAIRHVTDQQHGIDHVKDVEMLHAAAEAVENQKEISLEYTIANTDRACGAMLSGVIAAKYGEKGLPEHTLNVKFKGSAGQSFGAFLVPGVNFKLEGEANDYLGKGLSGGRIAVLPPVLVSYTH
;
A
#
# COMPACT_ATOMS: atom_id res chain seq x y z
N ILE A 1 -8.33 20.04 5.94
CA ILE A 1 -9.03 21.15 6.63
C ILE A 1 -8.67 22.43 5.89
N PRO A 2 -9.64 23.24 5.43
CA PRO A 2 -9.36 24.48 4.71
C PRO A 2 -8.54 25.45 5.57
N GLY A 3 -7.56 26.11 4.96
CA GLY A 3 -6.70 27.08 5.64
C GLY A 3 -5.50 26.50 6.40
N ILE A 4 -5.35 25.17 6.44
CA ILE A 4 -4.16 24.52 6.98
C ILE A 4 -3.19 24.26 5.83
N SER A 5 -1.92 24.63 6.02
CA SER A 5 -0.88 24.26 5.09
C SER A 5 -0.74 22.75 5.03
N LEU A 6 -0.90 22.18 3.83
CA LEU A 6 -0.69 20.76 3.60
C LEU A 6 0.76 20.57 3.14
N ILE A 7 1.44 19.67 3.81
CA ILE A 7 2.70 19.09 3.33
C ILE A 7 2.42 17.72 2.74
N SER A 8 3.23 17.29 1.79
CA SER A 8 3.13 15.92 1.28
C SER A 8 3.31 14.93 2.43
N PRO A 9 2.62 13.78 2.43
CA PRO A 9 2.87 12.74 3.41
C PRO A 9 4.35 12.35 3.47
N PRO A 10 4.89 12.01 4.65
CA PRO A 10 6.30 11.63 4.80
C PRO A 10 6.84 10.67 3.74
N PRO A 11 6.12 9.61 3.31
CA PRO A 11 6.59 8.71 2.27
C PRO A 11 7.01 9.38 0.96
N HIS A 12 6.39 10.49 0.58
CA HIS A 12 6.74 11.20 -0.65
C HIS A 12 8.11 11.89 -0.60
N HIS A 13 8.64 12.12 0.59
CA HIS A 13 9.94 12.75 0.81
C HIS A 13 11.02 11.75 1.23
N ASP A 14 10.64 10.56 1.66
CA ASP A 14 11.53 9.54 2.22
C ASP A 14 11.80 8.38 1.26
N ILE A 15 11.02 8.24 0.18
CA ILE A 15 11.17 7.15 -0.79
C ILE A 15 11.70 7.71 -2.10
N TYR A 16 12.96 7.39 -2.41
CA TYR A 16 13.65 7.78 -3.65
C TYR A 16 14.08 6.57 -4.48
N SER A 17 14.03 5.37 -3.91
CA SER A 17 14.42 4.13 -4.54
C SER A 17 13.53 2.95 -4.10
N ILE A 18 13.67 1.81 -4.79
CA ILE A 18 13.01 0.54 -4.38
C ILE A 18 13.53 0.06 -3.02
N GLU A 19 14.79 0.34 -2.69
CA GLU A 19 15.41 -0.02 -1.40
C GLU A 19 14.79 0.76 -0.26
N ASP A 20 14.52 2.07 -0.45
CA ASP A 20 13.81 2.90 0.55
C ASP A 20 12.39 2.40 0.76
N LEU A 21 11.70 2.02 -0.32
CA LEU A 21 10.37 1.41 -0.25
C LEU A 21 10.41 0.08 0.50
N ALA A 22 11.40 -0.77 0.22
CA ALA A 22 11.58 -2.05 0.90
C ALA A 22 11.81 -1.85 2.41
N GLN A 23 12.56 -0.81 2.80
CA GLN A 23 12.76 -0.48 4.20
C GLN A 23 11.45 -0.01 4.86
N LEU A 24 10.64 0.82 4.19
CA LEU A 24 9.35 1.25 4.71
C LEU A 24 8.37 0.08 4.85
N ILE A 25 8.32 -0.83 3.88
CA ILE A 25 7.49 -2.04 3.96
C ILE A 25 7.91 -2.88 5.17
N PHE A 26 9.22 -3.06 5.37
CA PHE A 26 9.76 -3.78 6.52
C PHE A 26 9.40 -3.10 7.84
N ASP A 27 9.53 -1.78 7.94
CA ASP A 27 9.15 -1.00 9.13
C ASP A 27 7.67 -1.21 9.49
N LEU A 28 6.77 -1.10 8.50
CA LEU A 28 5.33 -1.26 8.70
C LEU A 28 4.94 -2.69 9.08
N LYS A 29 5.60 -3.69 8.51
CA LYS A 29 5.38 -5.10 8.89
C LYS A 29 5.87 -5.39 10.30
N ASN A 30 6.94 -4.74 10.76
CA ASN A 30 7.36 -4.85 12.17
C ASN A 30 6.33 -4.24 13.12
N VAL A 31 5.74 -3.09 12.78
CA VAL A 31 4.69 -2.47 13.62
C VAL A 31 3.44 -3.34 13.69
N ASN A 32 3.01 -3.89 12.57
CA ASN A 32 1.84 -4.78 12.52
C ASN A 32 2.05 -5.95 11.54
N PRO A 33 2.53 -7.09 12.03
CA PRO A 33 2.79 -8.28 11.21
C PRO A 33 1.58 -8.79 10.41
N ARG A 34 0.36 -8.53 10.91
CA ARG A 34 -0.88 -8.99 10.26
C ARG A 34 -1.39 -8.05 9.17
N ALA A 35 -0.93 -6.81 9.13
CA ALA A 35 -1.35 -5.86 8.11
C ALA A 35 -0.79 -6.26 6.74
N LYS A 36 -1.63 -6.21 5.70
CA LYS A 36 -1.17 -6.28 4.31
C LYS A 36 -0.66 -4.91 3.88
N ILE A 37 0.55 -4.87 3.33
CA ILE A 37 1.16 -3.64 2.83
C ILE A 37 0.92 -3.53 1.33
N SER A 38 0.23 -2.47 0.94
CA SER A 38 -0.15 -2.18 -0.44
C SER A 38 0.68 -1.03 -1.00
N VAL A 39 1.14 -1.19 -2.23
CA VAL A 39 1.84 -0.14 -2.98
C VAL A 39 1.04 0.21 -4.23
N LYS A 40 0.69 1.49 -4.38
CA LYS A 40 -0.06 2.00 -5.53
C LYS A 40 0.88 2.57 -6.58
N LEU A 41 0.74 2.08 -7.81
CA LEU A 41 1.49 2.50 -8.98
C LEU A 41 0.55 3.08 -10.04
N VAL A 42 0.94 4.16 -10.67
CA VAL A 42 0.20 4.70 -11.82
C VAL A 42 0.49 3.86 -13.04
N ALA A 43 -0.55 3.53 -13.81
CA ALA A 43 -0.41 2.87 -15.09
C ALA A 43 0.32 3.79 -16.07
N GLU A 44 1.54 3.43 -16.43
CA GLU A 44 2.40 4.11 -17.40
C GLU A 44 3.33 3.09 -18.08
N SER A 45 3.99 3.49 -19.13
CA SER A 45 4.95 2.61 -19.80
C SER A 45 6.13 2.30 -18.87
N GLY A 46 6.46 1.03 -18.69
CA GLY A 46 7.50 0.58 -17.76
C GLY A 46 7.01 0.24 -16.35
N VAL A 47 5.71 0.40 -16.06
CA VAL A 47 5.14 0.09 -14.74
C VAL A 47 5.38 -1.37 -14.31
N GLY A 48 5.43 -2.30 -15.26
CA GLY A 48 5.75 -3.70 -14.98
C GLY A 48 7.13 -3.88 -14.33
N THR A 49 8.14 -3.13 -14.79
CA THR A 49 9.49 -3.15 -14.19
C THR A 49 9.47 -2.60 -12.76
N ILE A 50 8.73 -1.51 -12.53
CA ILE A 50 8.55 -0.94 -11.20
C ILE A 50 7.84 -1.95 -10.29
N ALA A 51 6.77 -2.58 -10.79
CA ALA A 51 6.02 -3.59 -10.05
C ALA A 51 6.89 -4.81 -9.68
N ALA A 52 7.79 -5.25 -10.55
CA ALA A 52 8.75 -6.30 -10.23
C ALA A 52 9.68 -5.89 -9.08
N GLY A 53 10.15 -4.64 -9.06
CA GLY A 53 10.89 -4.06 -7.93
C GLY A 53 10.07 -4.05 -6.63
N VAL A 54 8.82 -3.61 -6.70
CA VAL A 54 7.88 -3.57 -5.56
C VAL A 54 7.58 -4.97 -5.01
N ALA A 55 7.41 -5.97 -5.88
CA ALA A 55 7.23 -7.36 -5.45
C ALA A 55 8.48 -7.90 -4.76
N LYS A 56 9.69 -7.59 -5.26
CA LYS A 56 10.97 -7.92 -4.59
C LYS A 56 11.16 -7.17 -3.27
N ALA A 57 10.61 -5.96 -3.14
CA ALA A 57 10.55 -5.20 -1.89
C ALA A 57 9.54 -5.78 -0.89
N LYS A 58 8.87 -6.89 -1.25
CA LYS A 58 7.93 -7.65 -0.41
C LYS A 58 6.62 -6.93 -0.09
N ALA A 59 6.08 -6.13 -1.01
CA ALA A 59 4.71 -5.69 -0.91
C ALA A 59 3.75 -6.89 -1.01
N ASP A 60 2.69 -6.91 -0.20
CA ASP A 60 1.66 -7.96 -0.24
C ASP A 60 0.69 -7.74 -1.42
N LEU A 61 0.46 -6.47 -1.77
CA LEU A 61 -0.48 -6.04 -2.81
C LEU A 61 0.10 -4.92 -3.66
N ILE A 62 -0.09 -5.00 -4.97
CA ILE A 62 0.23 -3.91 -5.90
C ILE A 62 -1.06 -3.42 -6.54
N VAL A 63 -1.34 -2.12 -6.43
CA VAL A 63 -2.47 -1.47 -7.07
C VAL A 63 -2.00 -0.80 -8.36
N ILE A 64 -2.54 -1.20 -9.49
CA ILE A 64 -2.34 -0.51 -10.77
C ILE A 64 -3.48 0.47 -10.99
N SER A 65 -3.15 1.74 -10.98
CA SER A 65 -4.11 2.83 -11.09
C SER A 65 -4.12 3.39 -12.51
N GLY A 66 -5.26 3.30 -13.18
CA GLY A 66 -5.43 3.82 -14.54
C GLY A 66 -5.43 5.35 -14.62
N ALA A 67 -5.64 5.87 -15.80
CA ALA A 67 -5.85 7.30 -16.06
C ALA A 67 -6.83 7.87 -15.03
N GLU A 68 -6.58 9.07 -14.55
CA GLU A 68 -7.21 9.69 -13.38
C GLU A 68 -6.75 9.12 -12.02
N GLY A 69 -6.08 8.00 -11.95
CA GLY A 69 -5.27 7.45 -10.84
C GLY A 69 -5.64 7.80 -9.41
N GLY A 70 -6.93 7.90 -9.07
CA GLY A 70 -7.38 8.39 -7.76
C GLY A 70 -7.26 9.91 -7.58
N THR A 71 -6.85 10.66 -8.59
CA THR A 71 -6.64 12.12 -8.52
C THR A 71 -7.88 12.94 -8.95
N GLY A 72 -9.07 12.37 -8.87
CA GLY A 72 -10.32 13.01 -9.32
C GLY A 72 -10.60 14.41 -8.75
N ALA A 73 -10.01 14.76 -7.61
CA ALA A 73 -10.05 16.09 -7.00
C ALA A 73 -8.90 17.01 -7.40
N SER A 74 -7.98 16.54 -8.21
CA SER A 74 -6.82 17.31 -8.67
C SER A 74 -7.16 18.25 -9.83
N PRO A 75 -6.27 19.18 -10.20
CA PRO A 75 -6.43 20.02 -11.39
C PRO A 75 -6.64 19.19 -12.66
N ALA A 76 -7.40 19.72 -13.61
CA ALA A 76 -7.74 19.03 -14.87
C ALA A 76 -6.50 18.57 -15.67
N SER A 77 -5.40 19.30 -15.60
CA SER A 77 -4.12 18.91 -16.22
C SER A 77 -3.56 17.62 -15.61
N SER A 78 -3.54 17.50 -14.28
CA SER A 78 -3.07 16.30 -13.60
C SER A 78 -3.93 15.08 -13.95
N ILE A 79 -5.27 15.24 -13.92
CA ILE A 79 -6.21 14.18 -14.27
C ILE A 79 -5.98 13.69 -15.71
N ARG A 80 -5.74 14.63 -16.64
CA ARG A 80 -5.59 14.31 -18.05
C ARG A 80 -4.28 13.59 -18.38
N TYR A 81 -3.21 13.84 -17.61
CA TYR A 81 -1.86 13.40 -17.95
C TYR A 81 -1.24 12.47 -16.89
N ALA A 82 -1.98 12.09 -15.85
CA ALA A 82 -1.49 11.24 -14.78
C ALA A 82 -1.68 9.74 -15.10
N GLY A 83 -1.14 9.27 -16.19
CA GLY A 83 -1.19 7.86 -16.54
C GLY A 83 -1.98 7.54 -17.81
N ILE A 84 -2.04 6.25 -18.12
CA ILE A 84 -2.71 5.66 -19.28
C ILE A 84 -3.85 4.74 -18.84
N SER A 85 -4.49 4.07 -19.79
CA SER A 85 -5.54 3.09 -19.52
C SER A 85 -5.06 1.99 -18.56
N PRO A 86 -5.87 1.61 -17.55
CA PRO A 86 -5.49 0.58 -16.58
C PRO A 86 -5.23 -0.78 -17.22
N GLU A 87 -5.90 -1.09 -18.33
CA GLU A 87 -5.70 -2.33 -19.08
C GLU A 87 -4.26 -2.50 -19.54
N LEU A 88 -3.64 -1.43 -20.04
CA LEU A 88 -2.25 -1.45 -20.51
C LEU A 88 -1.27 -1.67 -19.34
N GLY A 89 -1.41 -0.89 -18.26
CA GLY A 89 -0.54 -1.01 -17.09
C GLY A 89 -0.70 -2.35 -16.37
N LEU A 90 -1.93 -2.84 -16.26
CA LEU A 90 -2.21 -4.13 -15.63
C LEU A 90 -1.62 -5.29 -16.43
N SER A 91 -1.84 -5.30 -17.75
CA SER A 91 -1.31 -6.35 -18.62
C SER A 91 0.22 -6.37 -18.61
N GLU A 92 0.88 -5.20 -18.72
CA GLU A 92 2.35 -5.11 -18.63
C GLU A 92 2.85 -5.64 -17.28
N THR A 93 2.17 -5.27 -16.18
CA THR A 93 2.52 -5.73 -14.83
C THR A 93 2.36 -7.24 -14.70
N GLN A 94 1.22 -7.79 -15.12
CA GLN A 94 0.94 -9.23 -15.09
C GLN A 94 2.01 -10.01 -15.84
N GLN A 95 2.29 -9.64 -17.09
CA GLN A 95 3.28 -10.30 -17.93
C GLN A 95 4.69 -10.22 -17.30
N THR A 96 5.09 -9.05 -16.81
CA THR A 96 6.41 -8.86 -16.20
C THR A 96 6.58 -9.67 -14.93
N LEU A 97 5.57 -9.70 -14.06
CA LEU A 97 5.61 -10.48 -12.82
C LEU A 97 5.64 -11.99 -13.09
N VAL A 98 4.87 -12.47 -14.06
CA VAL A 98 4.89 -13.90 -14.48
C VAL A 98 6.24 -14.26 -15.08
N LEU A 99 6.77 -13.43 -15.99
CA LEU A 99 8.08 -13.65 -16.62
C LEU A 99 9.22 -13.76 -15.59
N ASN A 100 9.14 -13.01 -14.50
CA ASN A 100 10.15 -13.01 -13.45
C ASN A 100 9.86 -14.00 -12.30
N GLY A 101 8.79 -14.81 -12.38
CA GLY A 101 8.41 -15.75 -11.31
C GLY A 101 7.95 -15.07 -10.01
N LEU A 102 7.55 -13.80 -10.06
CA LEU A 102 7.15 -13.00 -8.90
C LEU A 102 5.64 -12.97 -8.67
N ARG A 103 4.85 -13.28 -9.72
CA ARG A 103 3.39 -13.13 -9.70
C ARG A 103 2.70 -13.91 -8.58
N GLY A 104 3.22 -15.08 -8.26
CA GLY A 104 2.66 -15.94 -7.22
C GLY A 104 2.76 -15.38 -5.80
N GLN A 105 3.61 -14.39 -5.56
CA GLN A 105 3.91 -13.84 -4.23
C GLN A 105 3.19 -12.53 -3.92
N VAL A 106 2.51 -11.92 -4.90
CA VAL A 106 1.88 -10.61 -4.75
C VAL A 106 0.48 -10.62 -5.36
N MET A 107 -0.47 -10.00 -4.66
CA MET A 107 -1.81 -9.75 -5.18
C MET A 107 -1.82 -8.56 -6.12
N LEU A 108 -2.60 -8.58 -7.19
CA LEU A 108 -2.82 -7.43 -8.06
C LEU A 108 -4.22 -6.87 -7.88
N GLN A 109 -4.27 -5.58 -7.61
CA GLN A 109 -5.49 -4.79 -7.62
C GLN A 109 -5.45 -3.78 -8.77
N VAL A 110 -6.59 -3.50 -9.35
CA VAL A 110 -6.72 -2.45 -10.37
C VAL A 110 -7.78 -1.43 -9.94
N ASP A 111 -7.53 -0.16 -10.20
CA ASP A 111 -8.52 0.90 -10.10
C ASP A 111 -8.45 1.84 -11.32
N GLY A 112 -9.44 2.70 -11.46
CA GLY A 112 -9.55 3.66 -12.55
C GLY A 112 -10.77 3.39 -13.43
N GLN A 113 -11.89 4.06 -13.13
CA GLN A 113 -13.12 4.07 -13.94
C GLN A 113 -13.87 2.74 -14.05
N LEU A 114 -13.68 1.79 -13.14
CA LEU A 114 -14.47 0.56 -13.10
C LEU A 114 -15.92 0.88 -12.72
N LYS A 115 -16.91 0.36 -13.48
CA LYS A 115 -18.32 0.69 -13.32
C LYS A 115 -19.26 -0.48 -13.53
N THR A 116 -18.87 -1.49 -14.30
CA THR A 116 -19.73 -2.61 -14.74
C THR A 116 -19.08 -3.95 -14.42
N GLY A 117 -19.89 -5.02 -14.40
CA GLY A 117 -19.39 -6.39 -14.27
C GLY A 117 -18.47 -6.77 -15.43
N ARG A 118 -18.72 -6.23 -16.63
CA ARG A 118 -17.83 -6.43 -17.78
C ARG A 118 -16.43 -5.87 -17.52
N ASP A 119 -16.31 -4.69 -16.90
CA ASP A 119 -15.00 -4.12 -16.54
C ASP A 119 -14.25 -5.06 -15.61
N ILE A 120 -14.93 -5.62 -14.61
CA ILE A 120 -14.34 -6.59 -13.66
C ILE A 120 -13.82 -7.84 -14.39
N ILE A 121 -14.64 -8.44 -15.25
CA ILE A 121 -14.27 -9.64 -16.01
C ILE A 121 -13.04 -9.39 -16.88
N LEU A 122 -13.01 -8.28 -17.62
CA LEU A 122 -11.87 -7.94 -18.47
C LEU A 122 -10.60 -7.70 -17.65
N MET A 123 -10.70 -6.98 -16.52
CA MET A 123 -9.56 -6.75 -15.66
C MET A 123 -9.07 -8.04 -14.99
N ALA A 124 -9.97 -8.95 -14.60
CA ALA A 124 -9.59 -10.26 -14.08
C ALA A 124 -8.82 -11.07 -15.14
N MET A 125 -9.31 -11.12 -16.38
CA MET A 125 -8.62 -11.78 -17.49
C MET A 125 -7.26 -11.17 -17.79
N LEU A 126 -7.05 -9.87 -17.52
CA LEU A 126 -5.76 -9.19 -17.63
C LEU A 126 -4.86 -9.37 -16.40
N GLY A 127 -5.35 -9.98 -15.31
CA GLY A 127 -4.55 -10.38 -14.16
C GLY A 127 -4.94 -9.77 -12.82
N ALA A 128 -5.99 -8.94 -12.72
CA ALA A 128 -6.43 -8.40 -11.43
C ALA A 128 -7.18 -9.43 -10.59
N GLU A 129 -6.94 -9.41 -9.28
CA GLU A 129 -7.61 -10.21 -8.26
C GLU A 129 -8.50 -9.35 -7.37
N GLU A 130 -8.20 -8.06 -7.25
CA GLU A 130 -8.99 -7.08 -6.51
C GLU A 130 -9.33 -5.87 -7.39
N PHE A 131 -10.46 -5.21 -7.08
CA PHE A 131 -11.02 -4.16 -7.91
C PHE A 131 -11.38 -2.94 -7.06
N GLY A 132 -10.82 -1.78 -7.39
CA GLY A 132 -11.05 -0.53 -6.68
C GLY A 132 -12.11 0.34 -7.33
N PHE A 133 -13.10 0.77 -6.55
CA PHE A 133 -14.21 1.60 -7.01
C PHE A 133 -14.25 2.93 -6.25
N ALA A 134 -14.14 4.04 -6.95
CA ALA A 134 -14.31 5.36 -6.38
C ALA A 134 -15.42 6.14 -7.09
N THR A 135 -15.27 6.41 -8.38
CA THR A 135 -16.17 7.24 -9.17
C THR A 135 -17.59 6.69 -9.21
N SER A 136 -17.77 5.40 -9.49
CA SER A 136 -19.09 4.76 -9.53
C SER A 136 -19.79 4.81 -8.17
N ALA A 137 -19.06 4.52 -7.08
CA ALA A 137 -19.59 4.62 -5.73
C ALA A 137 -20.01 6.05 -5.36
N LEU A 138 -19.21 7.05 -5.73
CA LEU A 138 -19.56 8.46 -5.52
C LEU A 138 -20.79 8.88 -6.31
N ILE A 139 -20.93 8.44 -7.57
CA ILE A 139 -22.12 8.74 -8.41
C ILE A 139 -23.38 8.15 -7.79
N VAL A 140 -23.32 6.91 -7.33
CA VAL A 140 -24.42 6.23 -6.63
C VAL A 140 -24.86 6.99 -5.38
N LEU A 141 -23.91 7.64 -4.69
CA LEU A 141 -24.19 8.50 -3.53
C LEU A 141 -24.66 9.92 -3.89
N GLY A 142 -24.85 10.24 -5.19
CA GLY A 142 -25.34 11.53 -5.66
C GLY A 142 -24.25 12.55 -6.00
N CYS A 143 -23.01 12.13 -6.21
CA CYS A 143 -21.96 13.00 -6.69
C CYS A 143 -22.25 13.46 -8.13
N VAL A 144 -22.16 14.76 -8.36
CA VAL A 144 -22.38 15.40 -9.68
C VAL A 144 -21.09 15.59 -10.48
N MET A 145 -20.00 14.98 -10.07
CA MET A 145 -18.68 14.98 -10.73
C MET A 145 -18.14 16.37 -11.06
N MET A 146 -18.41 17.36 -10.19
CA MET A 146 -17.98 18.75 -10.35
C MET A 146 -16.45 18.92 -10.20
N ARG A 147 -15.76 17.95 -9.60
CA ARG A 147 -14.29 17.90 -9.39
C ARG A 147 -13.72 19.13 -8.64
N LYS A 148 -14.52 19.70 -7.71
CA LYS A 148 -14.12 20.80 -6.82
C LYS A 148 -13.98 20.38 -5.36
N CYS A 149 -13.73 19.06 -5.12
CA CYS A 149 -13.66 18.47 -3.79
C CYS A 149 -12.59 19.12 -2.92
N HIS A 150 -11.44 19.47 -3.51
CA HIS A 150 -10.32 20.12 -2.83
C HIS A 150 -10.62 21.55 -2.34
N GLN A 151 -11.69 22.19 -2.85
CA GLN A 151 -12.08 23.56 -2.49
C GLN A 151 -13.11 23.62 -1.34
N ASN A 152 -13.54 22.48 -0.80
CA ASN A 152 -14.58 22.42 0.23
C ASN A 152 -15.94 23.04 -0.19
N THR A 153 -16.23 23.09 -1.49
CA THR A 153 -17.41 23.74 -2.08
C THR A 153 -18.38 22.76 -2.72
N CYS A 154 -18.38 21.48 -2.30
CA CYS A 154 -19.21 20.45 -2.89
C CYS A 154 -20.71 20.79 -2.77
N PRO A 155 -21.42 21.05 -3.88
CA PRO A 155 -22.80 21.54 -3.83
C PRO A 155 -23.82 20.49 -3.35
N VAL A 156 -23.45 19.21 -3.44
CA VAL A 156 -24.28 18.06 -3.02
C VAL A 156 -23.85 17.45 -1.69
N GLY A 157 -22.85 18.04 -1.02
CA GLY A 157 -22.44 17.64 0.32
C GLY A 157 -21.63 16.35 0.45
N VAL A 158 -21.27 15.67 -0.65
CA VAL A 158 -20.54 14.38 -0.61
C VAL A 158 -19.11 14.55 -0.09
N ALA A 159 -18.42 15.62 -0.51
CA ALA A 159 -17.01 15.84 -0.20
C ALA A 159 -16.77 17.27 0.29
N THR A 160 -17.25 17.57 1.48
CA THR A 160 -17.08 18.89 2.12
C THR A 160 -17.13 18.77 3.64
N GLN A 161 -16.41 19.65 4.32
CA GLN A 161 -16.48 19.83 5.78
C GLN A 161 -17.40 21.01 6.17
N ASN A 162 -17.91 21.77 5.19
CA ASN A 162 -18.86 22.85 5.44
C ASN A 162 -20.20 22.27 5.91
N GLU A 163 -20.65 22.63 7.10
CA GLU A 163 -21.85 22.08 7.74
C GLU A 163 -23.13 22.32 6.93
N GLU A 164 -23.28 23.49 6.33
CA GLU A 164 -24.48 23.82 5.51
C GLU A 164 -24.53 23.03 4.20
N LEU A 165 -23.37 22.78 3.59
CA LEU A 165 -23.28 21.96 2.39
C LEU A 165 -23.48 20.47 2.72
N ARG A 166 -22.98 20.00 3.85
CA ARG A 166 -23.17 18.61 4.31
C ARG A 166 -24.64 18.25 4.51
N LYS A 167 -25.49 19.19 4.94
CA LYS A 167 -26.93 18.98 5.08
C LYS A 167 -27.62 18.62 3.75
N ARG A 168 -27.00 18.92 2.61
CA ARG A 168 -27.50 18.59 1.28
C ARG A 168 -27.24 17.15 0.85
N PHE A 169 -26.39 16.43 1.57
CA PHE A 169 -26.06 15.05 1.27
C PHE A 169 -27.29 14.14 1.43
N ARG A 170 -27.65 13.42 0.38
CA ARG A 170 -28.80 12.52 0.32
C ARG A 170 -28.43 11.07 0.05
N GLY A 171 -27.14 10.76 -0.01
CA GLY A 171 -26.66 9.39 -0.19
C GLY A 171 -27.04 8.51 1.00
N ARG A 172 -27.25 7.23 0.74
CA ARG A 172 -27.54 6.21 1.75
C ARG A 172 -26.64 4.99 1.52
N SER A 173 -26.29 4.31 2.58
CA SER A 173 -25.49 3.07 2.52
C SER A 173 -26.15 2.00 1.66
N GLU A 174 -27.50 1.90 1.73
CA GLU A 174 -28.28 0.91 0.98
C GLU A 174 -28.11 1.06 -0.54
N TYR A 175 -27.87 2.27 -1.04
CA TYR A 175 -27.63 2.49 -2.46
C TYR A 175 -26.35 1.82 -2.93
N LEU A 176 -25.29 1.88 -2.10
CA LEU A 176 -24.02 1.19 -2.37
C LEU A 176 -24.17 -0.31 -2.24
N VAL A 177 -24.85 -0.80 -1.21
CA VAL A 177 -25.11 -2.23 -1.04
C VAL A 177 -25.82 -2.79 -2.27
N ASN A 178 -26.90 -2.13 -2.72
CA ASN A 178 -27.65 -2.55 -3.90
C ASN A 178 -26.79 -2.49 -5.17
N PHE A 179 -26.03 -1.41 -5.37
CA PHE A 179 -25.14 -1.27 -6.52
C PHE A 179 -24.12 -2.41 -6.60
N PHE A 180 -23.42 -2.70 -5.51
CA PHE A 180 -22.42 -3.77 -5.50
C PHE A 180 -23.05 -5.16 -5.57
N THR A 181 -24.26 -5.35 -5.04
CA THR A 181 -25.02 -6.61 -5.22
C THR A 181 -25.36 -6.85 -6.69
N PHE A 182 -25.86 -5.83 -7.38
CA PHE A 182 -26.16 -5.93 -8.82
C PHE A 182 -24.89 -6.10 -9.65
N LEU A 183 -23.83 -5.39 -9.31
CA LEU A 183 -22.53 -5.53 -9.97
C LEU A 183 -21.99 -6.98 -9.84
N ALA A 184 -22.06 -7.55 -8.63
CA ALA A 184 -21.66 -8.94 -8.40
C ALA A 184 -22.55 -9.94 -9.18
N GLN A 185 -23.85 -9.65 -9.31
CA GLN A 185 -24.76 -10.46 -10.10
C GLN A 185 -24.40 -10.39 -11.59
N GLU A 186 -24.10 -9.21 -12.13
CA GLU A 186 -23.64 -9.03 -13.51
C GLU A 186 -22.33 -9.84 -13.77
N VAL A 187 -21.39 -9.80 -12.83
CA VAL A 187 -20.15 -10.62 -12.90
C VAL A 187 -20.49 -12.12 -12.97
N ARG A 188 -21.43 -12.60 -12.12
CA ARG A 188 -21.86 -13.99 -12.15
C ARG A 188 -22.50 -14.41 -13.47
N GLU A 189 -23.26 -13.52 -14.11
CA GLU A 189 -23.89 -13.75 -15.39
C GLU A 189 -22.82 -13.91 -16.48
N TYR A 190 -21.81 -13.03 -16.53
CA TYR A 190 -20.68 -13.18 -17.44
C TYR A 190 -19.87 -14.47 -17.22
N LEU A 191 -19.60 -14.83 -15.95
CA LEU A 191 -18.93 -16.09 -15.64
C LEU A 191 -19.73 -17.31 -16.14
N ALA A 192 -21.05 -17.29 -15.97
CA ALA A 192 -21.93 -18.35 -16.47
C ALA A 192 -21.94 -18.41 -18.02
N GLU A 193 -21.95 -17.26 -18.70
CA GLU A 193 -21.89 -17.22 -20.17
C GLU A 193 -20.61 -17.84 -20.74
N ILE A 194 -19.46 -17.65 -20.07
CA ILE A 194 -18.19 -18.25 -20.46
C ILE A 194 -17.96 -19.66 -19.89
N GLY A 195 -18.91 -20.18 -19.11
CA GLY A 195 -18.85 -21.53 -18.56
C GLY A 195 -17.87 -21.71 -17.40
N VAL A 196 -17.64 -20.67 -16.59
CA VAL A 196 -16.68 -20.66 -15.47
C VAL A 196 -17.42 -20.40 -14.16
N GLU A 197 -17.07 -21.14 -13.11
CA GLU A 197 -17.73 -21.03 -11.81
C GLU A 197 -17.12 -19.99 -10.87
N ARG A 198 -15.81 -19.73 -10.98
CA ARG A 198 -15.05 -18.91 -10.05
C ARG A 198 -14.30 -17.82 -10.79
N LEU A 199 -14.29 -16.61 -10.21
CA LEU A 199 -13.50 -15.49 -10.73
C LEU A 199 -12.01 -15.83 -10.79
N ASP A 200 -11.50 -16.58 -9.82
CA ASP A 200 -10.11 -17.05 -9.76
C ASP A 200 -9.67 -17.82 -11.02
N ASP A 201 -10.61 -18.49 -11.68
CA ASP A 201 -10.31 -19.37 -12.83
C ASP A 201 -10.10 -18.60 -14.15
N ILE A 202 -10.44 -17.29 -14.14
CA ILE A 202 -10.21 -16.40 -15.30
C ILE A 202 -9.05 -15.42 -15.11
N ILE A 203 -8.41 -15.39 -13.93
CA ILE A 203 -7.31 -14.46 -13.67
C ILE A 203 -6.14 -14.75 -14.62
N GLY A 204 -5.74 -13.72 -15.38
CA GLY A 204 -4.65 -13.83 -16.35
C GLY A 204 -4.99 -14.65 -17.62
N ARG A 205 -6.27 -15.02 -17.82
CA ARG A 205 -6.73 -15.81 -18.97
C ARG A 205 -7.08 -14.92 -20.16
N THR A 206 -6.07 -14.22 -20.71
CA THR A 206 -6.24 -13.38 -21.91
C THR A 206 -6.65 -14.15 -23.15
N ASP A 207 -6.44 -15.47 -23.17
CA ASP A 207 -6.92 -16.39 -24.21
C ASP A 207 -8.46 -16.42 -24.34
N LEU A 208 -9.20 -16.00 -23.30
CA LEU A 208 -10.66 -15.88 -23.32
C LEU A 208 -11.15 -14.56 -23.94
N ILE A 209 -10.25 -13.63 -24.23
CA ILE A 209 -10.60 -12.33 -24.82
C ILE A 209 -10.51 -12.41 -26.34
N VAL A 210 -11.62 -12.16 -26.99
CA VAL A 210 -11.70 -12.14 -28.46
C VAL A 210 -11.99 -10.72 -28.95
N ARG A 211 -11.20 -10.30 -29.94
CA ARG A 211 -11.46 -9.02 -30.62
C ARG A 211 -12.80 -9.09 -31.34
N LYS A 212 -13.64 -8.06 -31.21
CA LYS A 212 -14.85 -7.94 -32.02
C LYS A 212 -14.47 -7.94 -33.52
N PRO A 213 -15.35 -8.49 -34.40
CA PRO A 213 -15.19 -8.36 -35.82
C PRO A 213 -15.00 -6.90 -36.24
N ASP A 214 -14.31 -6.73 -37.35
CA ASP A 214 -14.08 -5.40 -37.95
C ASP A 214 -15.40 -4.69 -38.21
N ASP A 215 -15.56 -3.49 -37.62
CA ASP A 215 -16.72 -2.62 -37.78
C ASP A 215 -16.57 -1.63 -38.98
N GLY A 216 -15.51 -1.76 -39.77
CA GLY A 216 -15.21 -0.87 -40.89
C GLY A 216 -14.61 0.48 -40.50
N ILE A 217 -14.39 0.72 -39.20
CA ILE A 217 -13.79 1.97 -38.72
C ILE A 217 -12.25 1.87 -38.86
N ARG A 218 -11.68 2.63 -39.82
CA ARG A 218 -10.25 2.62 -40.13
C ARG A 218 -9.35 2.75 -38.89
N LYS A 219 -9.73 3.58 -37.89
CA LYS A 219 -8.93 3.76 -36.66
C LYS A 219 -8.88 2.47 -35.81
N HIS A 220 -9.98 1.70 -35.79
CA HIS A 220 -10.04 0.44 -35.06
C HIS A 220 -9.16 -0.63 -35.70
N GLN A 221 -9.02 -0.61 -37.02
CA GLN A 221 -8.16 -1.54 -37.77
C GLN A 221 -6.67 -1.34 -37.46
N LEU A 222 -6.25 -0.11 -37.09
CA LEU A 222 -4.87 0.23 -36.79
C LEU A 222 -4.42 -0.15 -35.35
N ILE A 223 -5.35 -0.61 -34.52
CA ILE A 223 -5.04 -0.98 -33.12
C ILE A 223 -4.74 -2.49 -33.08
N SER A 224 -3.52 -2.86 -32.69
CA SER A 224 -3.18 -4.23 -32.35
C SER A 224 -3.34 -4.44 -30.84
N PHE A 225 -3.95 -5.57 -30.47
CA PHE A 225 -4.06 -6.05 -29.09
C PHE A 225 -3.06 -7.17 -28.78
N ASP A 226 -2.20 -7.53 -29.72
CA ASP A 226 -1.33 -8.70 -29.59
C ASP A 226 -0.43 -8.63 -28.35
N LYS A 227 0.16 -7.46 -28.08
CA LYS A 227 0.99 -7.24 -26.89
C LYS A 227 0.18 -7.17 -25.61
N LEU A 228 -1.02 -6.57 -25.65
CA LEU A 228 -1.93 -6.47 -24.51
C LEU A 228 -2.41 -7.87 -24.07
N LEU A 229 -2.71 -8.73 -25.02
CA LEU A 229 -3.25 -10.06 -24.76
C LEU A 229 -2.20 -11.17 -24.76
N ALA A 230 -0.91 -10.81 -24.91
CA ALA A 230 0.17 -11.78 -24.88
C ALA A 230 0.21 -12.54 -23.55
N ARG A 231 0.43 -13.85 -23.63
CA ARG A 231 0.66 -14.69 -22.46
C ARG A 231 2.14 -15.04 -22.36
N VAL A 232 2.64 -15.08 -21.14
CA VAL A 232 3.97 -15.61 -20.88
C VAL A 232 3.86 -17.13 -20.83
N ASP A 233 4.54 -17.80 -21.73
CA ASP A 233 4.57 -19.27 -21.79
C ASP A 233 5.65 -19.82 -20.84
N ASN A 234 5.27 -19.98 -19.58
CA ASN A 234 6.10 -20.63 -18.56
C ASN A 234 5.19 -21.32 -17.51
N GLU A 235 5.80 -22.10 -16.63
CA GLU A 235 5.11 -22.81 -15.54
C GLU A 235 4.85 -21.92 -14.29
N ALA A 236 5.15 -20.62 -14.36
CA ALA A 236 4.98 -19.72 -13.23
C ALA A 236 3.50 -19.47 -12.91
N ALA A 237 3.21 -19.20 -11.65
CA ALA A 237 1.88 -18.84 -11.21
C ALA A 237 1.39 -17.56 -11.92
N ILE A 238 0.14 -17.55 -12.36
CA ILE A 238 -0.51 -16.42 -13.03
C ILE A 238 -1.40 -15.61 -12.09
N ARG A 239 -1.49 -16.00 -10.82
CA ARG A 239 -2.20 -15.32 -9.74
C ARG A 239 -1.48 -15.54 -8.42
N HIS A 240 -1.90 -14.86 -7.36
CA HIS A 240 -1.36 -15.03 -6.01
C HIS A 240 -1.62 -16.45 -5.49
N VAL A 241 -0.58 -17.09 -4.97
CA VAL A 241 -0.63 -18.47 -4.42
C VAL A 241 0.17 -18.63 -3.13
N THR A 242 1.04 -17.67 -2.79
CA THR A 242 1.93 -17.75 -1.62
C THR A 242 2.14 -16.36 -1.03
N ASP A 243 1.97 -16.22 0.28
CA ASP A 243 2.21 -14.97 0.99
C ASP A 243 3.71 -14.62 1.03
N GLN A 244 4.00 -13.32 1.11
CA GLN A 244 5.36 -12.79 1.25
C GLN A 244 6.00 -13.22 2.57
N GLN A 245 7.25 -13.61 2.52
CA GLN A 245 8.07 -13.94 3.70
C GLN A 245 8.84 -12.68 4.14
N HIS A 246 8.36 -11.98 5.15
CA HIS A 246 8.94 -10.69 5.58
C HIS A 246 10.19 -10.83 6.43
N GLY A 247 10.45 -12.00 7.04
CA GLY A 247 11.65 -12.27 7.84
C GLY A 247 11.70 -11.46 9.14
N ILE A 248 10.54 -11.23 9.75
CA ILE A 248 10.42 -10.45 11.01
C ILE A 248 10.45 -11.33 12.27
N ASP A 249 10.56 -12.65 12.14
CA ASP A 249 10.49 -13.59 13.25
C ASP A 249 11.77 -13.59 14.12
N HIS A 250 12.86 -13.02 13.59
CA HIS A 250 14.19 -13.02 14.23
C HIS A 250 14.75 -11.60 14.43
N VAL A 251 13.91 -10.58 14.36
CA VAL A 251 14.34 -9.19 14.62
C VAL A 251 14.63 -9.00 16.12
N LYS A 252 15.50 -8.02 16.44
CA LYS A 252 15.90 -7.71 17.82
C LYS A 252 14.70 -7.48 18.74
N ASP A 253 13.61 -6.95 18.23
CA ASP A 253 12.39 -6.66 18.98
C ASP A 253 11.72 -7.91 19.56
N VAL A 254 11.90 -9.09 18.96
CA VAL A 254 11.33 -10.34 19.51
C VAL A 254 11.97 -10.65 20.87
N GLU A 255 13.30 -10.54 20.95
CA GLU A 255 14.04 -10.69 22.21
C GLU A 255 13.65 -9.59 23.23
N MET A 256 13.57 -8.33 22.77
CA MET A 256 13.19 -7.21 23.62
C MET A 256 11.77 -7.35 24.16
N LEU A 257 10.80 -7.82 23.39
CA LEU A 257 9.41 -8.02 23.84
C LEU A 257 9.32 -9.06 24.95
N HIS A 258 10.08 -10.16 24.84
CA HIS A 258 10.15 -11.16 25.92
C HIS A 258 10.75 -10.58 27.19
N ALA A 259 11.84 -9.84 27.09
CA ALA A 259 12.51 -9.23 28.25
C ALA A 259 11.72 -8.08 28.87
N ALA A 260 10.94 -7.35 28.04
CA ALA A 260 10.12 -6.21 28.46
C ALA A 260 8.69 -6.61 28.87
N ALA A 261 8.35 -7.89 28.95
CA ALA A 261 6.98 -8.35 29.20
C ALA A 261 6.35 -7.70 30.46
N GLU A 262 7.07 -7.59 31.57
CA GLU A 262 6.60 -6.94 32.79
C GLU A 262 6.34 -5.42 32.60
N ALA A 263 7.17 -4.75 31.77
CA ALA A 263 6.93 -3.34 31.43
C ALA A 263 5.68 -3.17 30.57
N VAL A 264 5.49 -4.05 29.59
CA VAL A 264 4.35 -3.99 28.66
C VAL A 264 3.04 -4.43 29.36
N GLU A 265 3.09 -5.46 30.20
CA GLU A 265 1.88 -5.99 30.83
C GLU A 265 1.46 -5.22 32.08
N ASN A 266 2.42 -4.88 32.94
CA ASN A 266 2.18 -4.36 34.29
C ASN A 266 2.70 -2.93 34.50
N GLN A 267 3.22 -2.27 33.44
CA GLN A 267 3.81 -0.91 33.50
C GLN A 267 4.95 -0.78 34.52
N LYS A 268 5.66 -1.88 34.77
CA LYS A 268 6.78 -1.93 35.71
C LYS A 268 8.04 -1.36 35.04
N GLU A 269 8.76 -0.51 35.76
CA GLU A 269 10.04 0.01 35.24
C GLU A 269 11.06 -1.11 35.03
N ILE A 270 11.60 -1.16 33.80
CA ILE A 270 12.61 -2.14 33.38
C ILE A 270 13.73 -1.41 32.64
N SER A 271 14.96 -1.85 32.92
CA SER A 271 16.17 -1.44 32.19
C SER A 271 16.82 -2.64 31.53
N LEU A 272 17.08 -2.53 30.22
CA LEU A 272 17.69 -3.58 29.40
C LEU A 272 18.96 -3.05 28.74
N GLU A 273 19.90 -3.96 28.42
CA GLU A 273 21.11 -3.62 27.68
C GLU A 273 21.36 -4.66 26.58
N TYR A 274 21.64 -4.16 25.36
CA TYR A 274 21.88 -4.97 24.17
C TYR A 274 23.08 -4.48 23.36
N THR A 275 23.71 -5.39 22.65
CA THR A 275 24.56 -5.04 21.52
C THR A 275 23.68 -4.94 20.28
N ILE A 276 24.01 -4.02 19.36
CA ILE A 276 23.28 -3.79 18.11
C ILE A 276 24.24 -3.73 16.93
N ALA A 277 23.83 -4.28 15.81
CA ALA A 277 24.56 -4.26 14.55
C ALA A 277 23.73 -3.57 13.45
N ASN A 278 24.38 -3.14 12.38
CA ASN A 278 23.71 -2.49 11.25
C ASN A 278 22.71 -3.41 10.49
N THR A 279 22.74 -4.71 10.75
CA THR A 279 21.74 -5.67 10.29
C THR A 279 20.45 -5.65 11.10
N ASP A 280 20.47 -5.09 12.32
CA ASP A 280 19.29 -4.96 13.20
C ASP A 280 18.49 -3.73 12.78
N ARG A 281 17.65 -3.90 11.77
CA ARG A 281 16.79 -2.84 11.22
C ARG A 281 15.47 -2.74 11.96
N ALA A 282 14.83 -1.56 11.91
CA ALA A 282 13.53 -1.26 12.51
C ALA A 282 13.43 -1.61 14.01
N CYS A 283 14.55 -1.61 14.73
CA CYS A 283 14.62 -1.92 16.15
C CYS A 283 13.75 -0.92 16.94
N GLY A 284 12.81 -1.42 17.73
CA GLY A 284 11.82 -0.65 18.47
C GLY A 284 10.45 -0.54 17.80
N ALA A 285 10.33 -0.86 16.51
CA ALA A 285 9.08 -0.73 15.77
C ALA A 285 8.02 -1.78 16.19
N MET A 286 8.41 -3.04 16.33
CA MET A 286 7.50 -4.10 16.78
C MET A 286 7.10 -3.91 18.24
N LEU A 287 8.04 -3.57 19.10
CA LEU A 287 7.80 -3.21 20.49
C LEU A 287 6.78 -2.07 20.60
N SER A 288 6.96 -1.02 19.80
CA SER A 288 6.05 0.13 19.75
C SER A 288 4.66 -0.26 19.26
N GLY A 289 4.58 -1.14 18.26
CA GLY A 289 3.32 -1.66 17.74
C GLY A 289 2.52 -2.42 18.81
N VAL A 290 3.17 -3.27 19.58
CA VAL A 290 2.54 -4.02 20.69
C VAL A 290 2.04 -3.08 21.78
N ILE A 291 2.85 -2.11 22.20
CA ILE A 291 2.47 -1.11 23.23
C ILE A 291 1.30 -0.26 22.73
N ALA A 292 1.36 0.25 21.50
CA ALA A 292 0.30 1.07 20.90
C ALA A 292 -1.01 0.30 20.75
N ALA A 293 -0.97 -0.97 20.38
CA ALA A 293 -2.15 -1.82 20.31
C ALA A 293 -2.85 -1.98 21.66
N LYS A 294 -2.09 -1.97 22.76
CA LYS A 294 -2.62 -2.13 24.13
C LYS A 294 -3.05 -0.83 24.77
N TYR A 295 -2.27 0.25 24.62
CA TYR A 295 -2.44 1.50 25.34
C TYR A 295 -2.83 2.70 24.49
N GLY A 296 -2.91 2.53 23.17
CA GLY A 296 -3.21 3.60 22.22
C GLY A 296 -2.14 4.70 22.21
N GLU A 297 -2.56 5.92 21.97
CA GLU A 297 -1.69 7.10 21.90
C GLU A 297 -0.98 7.44 23.24
N LYS A 298 -1.53 6.98 24.36
CA LYS A 298 -0.97 7.26 25.69
C LYS A 298 0.36 6.53 25.92
N GLY A 299 0.55 5.37 25.29
CA GLY A 299 1.71 4.52 25.50
C GLY A 299 1.86 4.07 26.95
N LEU A 300 3.11 3.93 27.41
CA LEU A 300 3.48 3.62 28.79
C LEU A 300 3.77 4.90 29.58
N PRO A 301 3.70 4.86 30.94
CA PRO A 301 4.19 5.94 31.79
C PRO A 301 5.66 6.29 31.49
N GLU A 302 6.06 7.53 31.74
CA GLU A 302 7.45 7.95 31.52
C GLU A 302 8.44 7.03 32.26
N HIS A 303 9.58 6.75 31.60
CA HIS A 303 10.68 5.92 32.12
C HIS A 303 10.33 4.44 32.38
N THR A 304 9.19 3.93 31.92
CA THR A 304 8.81 2.53 32.13
C THR A 304 9.78 1.55 31.50
N LEU A 305 10.22 1.82 30.26
CA LEU A 305 11.16 0.94 29.56
C LEU A 305 12.41 1.72 29.09
N ASN A 306 13.54 1.40 29.69
CA ASN A 306 14.82 2.03 29.40
C ASN A 306 15.73 1.00 28.74
N VAL A 307 16.11 1.19 27.49
CA VAL A 307 16.96 0.25 26.75
C VAL A 307 18.25 0.93 26.31
N LYS A 308 19.36 0.37 26.72
CA LYS A 308 20.71 0.79 26.33
C LYS A 308 21.24 -0.12 25.23
N PHE A 309 21.75 0.49 24.17
CA PHE A 309 22.37 -0.22 23.06
C PHE A 309 23.83 0.20 22.92
N LYS A 310 24.68 -0.74 22.50
CA LYS A 310 26.09 -0.50 22.14
C LYS A 310 26.36 -1.05 20.76
N GLY A 311 26.89 -0.23 19.85
CA GLY A 311 27.25 -0.63 18.50
C GLY A 311 26.70 0.29 17.41
N SER A 312 26.56 -0.23 16.21
CA SER A 312 26.04 0.51 15.04
C SER A 312 24.62 0.02 14.72
N ALA A 313 23.62 0.85 14.97
CA ALA A 313 22.23 0.50 14.70
C ALA A 313 21.92 0.52 13.20
N GLY A 314 21.08 -0.43 12.74
CA GLY A 314 20.57 -0.47 11.38
C GLY A 314 19.58 0.63 11.07
N GLN A 315 19.06 0.63 9.82
CA GLN A 315 18.06 1.60 9.36
C GLN A 315 16.79 1.57 10.22
N SER A 316 16.13 2.72 10.36
CA SER A 316 14.88 2.88 11.12
C SER A 316 15.00 2.52 12.61
N PHE A 317 16.17 2.73 13.23
CA PHE A 317 16.32 2.55 14.68
C PHE A 317 15.38 3.51 15.43
N GLY A 318 14.57 2.97 16.34
CA GLY A 318 13.57 3.73 17.09
C GLY A 318 12.42 4.27 16.25
N ALA A 319 12.17 3.73 15.06
CA ALA A 319 11.02 4.11 14.24
C ALA A 319 9.71 3.89 15.02
N PHE A 320 8.81 4.87 14.94
CA PHE A 320 7.49 4.90 15.59
C PHE A 320 7.51 4.78 17.12
N LEU A 321 8.66 5.02 17.77
CA LEU A 321 8.83 4.81 19.19
C LEU A 321 7.76 5.59 20.00
N VAL A 322 7.08 4.87 20.89
CA VAL A 322 5.91 5.33 21.66
C VAL A 322 6.29 5.92 23.03
N PRO A 323 5.39 6.70 23.68
CA PRO A 323 5.64 7.23 25.02
C PRO A 323 6.02 6.14 26.02
N GLY A 324 6.89 6.50 26.96
CA GLY A 324 7.37 5.63 28.05
C GLY A 324 8.54 4.71 27.68
N VAL A 325 8.95 4.69 26.40
CA VAL A 325 10.11 3.94 25.93
C VAL A 325 11.29 4.90 25.67
N ASN A 326 12.42 4.61 26.28
CA ASN A 326 13.66 5.39 26.17
C ASN A 326 14.78 4.53 25.60
N PHE A 327 15.31 4.91 24.44
CA PHE A 327 16.46 4.27 23.80
C PHE A 327 17.70 5.13 23.98
N LYS A 328 18.78 4.54 24.48
CA LYS A 328 20.10 5.14 24.55
C LYS A 328 21.08 4.32 23.74
N LEU A 329 21.60 4.86 22.65
CA LEU A 329 22.59 4.23 21.80
C LEU A 329 23.99 4.81 22.09
N GLU A 330 24.92 3.98 22.52
CA GLU A 330 26.35 4.31 22.56
C GLU A 330 26.99 3.75 21.26
N GLY A 331 27.12 4.61 20.24
CA GLY A 331 27.55 4.22 18.91
C GLY A 331 27.00 5.11 17.82
N GLU A 332 26.64 4.50 16.71
CA GLU A 332 26.15 5.18 15.49
C GLU A 332 24.78 4.65 15.10
N ALA A 333 23.97 5.48 14.47
CA ALA A 333 22.69 5.09 13.87
C ALA A 333 22.74 5.32 12.36
N ASN A 334 22.03 4.46 11.63
CA ASN A 334 21.86 4.55 10.18
C ASN A 334 20.67 5.46 9.83
N ASP A 335 20.31 5.52 8.54
CA ASP A 335 19.21 6.34 8.02
C ASP A 335 17.87 6.04 8.71
N TYR A 336 16.97 7.02 8.67
CA TYR A 336 15.61 6.94 9.23
C TYR A 336 15.55 6.78 10.75
N LEU A 337 16.60 7.20 11.49
CA LEU A 337 16.58 7.26 12.94
C LEU A 337 15.32 7.98 13.45
N GLY A 338 14.54 7.33 14.29
CA GLY A 338 13.34 7.89 14.88
C GLY A 338 12.23 8.25 13.89
N LYS A 339 12.19 7.62 12.71
CA LYS A 339 11.12 7.82 11.73
C LYS A 339 9.75 7.69 12.40
N GLY A 340 8.89 8.72 12.27
CA GLY A 340 7.55 8.70 12.86
C GLY A 340 7.51 8.59 14.39
N LEU A 341 8.56 9.03 15.08
CA LEU A 341 8.64 9.07 16.54
C LEU A 341 7.37 9.70 17.14
N SER A 342 6.66 8.97 17.98
CA SER A 342 5.33 9.36 18.48
C SER A 342 5.26 9.64 19.99
N GLY A 343 6.41 9.77 20.67
CA GLY A 343 6.44 10.15 22.09
C GLY A 343 7.53 9.47 22.92
N GLY A 344 8.29 8.55 22.35
CA GLY A 344 9.46 7.95 22.97
C GLY A 344 10.67 8.90 22.98
N ARG A 345 11.75 8.49 23.62
CA ARG A 345 13.04 9.21 23.66
C ARG A 345 14.14 8.41 23.00
N ILE A 346 14.96 9.07 22.20
CA ILE A 346 16.16 8.48 21.62
C ILE A 346 17.34 9.41 21.94
N ALA A 347 18.41 8.85 22.51
CA ALA A 347 19.67 9.54 22.71
C ALA A 347 20.81 8.73 22.06
N VAL A 348 21.54 9.37 21.14
CA VAL A 348 22.70 8.77 20.48
C VAL A 348 23.96 9.46 21.01
N LEU A 349 24.89 8.68 21.51
CA LEU A 349 26.16 9.15 22.09
C LEU A 349 27.32 8.52 21.33
N PRO A 350 28.41 9.27 21.11
CA PRO A 350 29.60 8.65 20.52
C PRO A 350 30.12 7.52 21.42
N PRO A 351 30.75 6.48 20.85
CA PRO A 351 31.37 5.44 21.62
C PRO A 351 32.50 6.02 22.50
N VAL A 352 32.63 5.49 23.71
CA VAL A 352 33.58 6.00 24.74
C VAL A 352 35.06 5.93 24.32
N LEU A 353 35.35 5.24 23.19
CA LEU A 353 36.71 5.00 22.68
C LEU A 353 36.87 5.52 21.23
N VAL A 354 36.50 6.75 20.93
CA VAL A 354 37.04 7.41 19.74
C VAL A 354 38.16 8.35 20.18
N SER A 355 39.36 7.81 20.35
CA SER A 355 40.57 8.61 20.34
C SER A 355 40.75 9.13 18.91
N TYR A 356 40.44 10.37 18.65
CA TYR A 356 40.90 11.09 17.46
C TYR A 356 42.39 11.31 17.64
N THR A 357 43.23 10.31 17.33
CA THR A 357 44.62 10.57 17.04
C THR A 357 44.71 11.17 15.64
N HIS A 358 44.99 12.45 15.59
CA HIS A 358 45.30 13.23 14.38
C HIS A 358 46.55 12.65 13.69
#